data_23175fb873a27e9e4bdca0cd9a3784cb
#
_entry.id   23175fb873a27e9e4bdca0cd9a3784cb
#
_cell.length_a   1.000
_cell.length_b   1.000
_cell.length_c   1.000
_cell.angle_alpha   90.00
_cell.angle_beta   90.00
_cell.angle_gamma   90.00
#
_symmetry.space_group_name_H-M   'P 1'
#
loop_
_entity.id
_entity.type
_entity.pdbx_description
1 polymer ?
#
loop_
_entity_poly.entity_id
_entity_poly.type
_entity_poly.pdbx_seq_one_letter_code
_entity_poly.pdbx_strand_id
1 'polypeptide(L)'
;MNNDFIAETAARFTIPGAAAGVFHDGEEHFFLHGVTSVENPLPVNEDTLFLLGSVTKTYTATAIMRLVGQGRVELDAPVRRYVPELELADGREFTVRQLLNHTSGLDWGTLVDTGEGDDALAEHVEELKTLKLIAEVGERPSYSQSGYNLAGRIIEKVTGLTYEQAITNLLLEPLGLGNTHFDRDAVMTRRFAVGHEKGEIARPWRHWRANNPGGGIAASVEDLLRWARFHLGDNGLEEMRRPTATLRGSNLGDAIGVGWFLREIGGVQAIGHGGSSNGQFAELLIVPERNFAVVSIANQGPDGIPFNQAVVRKALQSYLGVVDRDPEPLPYDESKAREVVGEYDNDAMVMTIEDTGAGLVLEVLIRPEIRENAEMELPADHAPFPMGLLPRDEYLITEGAFTGQRGFFTRDDSGRIIGVDLAGRVFGRVR
;
A
#
# COMPACT_ATOMS: atom_id res chain seq x y z
N MET A 1 -10.57 11.69 -20.20
CA MET A 1 -10.06 12.48 -19.07
C MET A 1 -9.30 13.67 -19.62
N ASN A 2 -9.21 14.82 -18.91
CA ASN A 2 -8.48 16.03 -19.34
C ASN A 2 -7.90 16.75 -18.12
N ASN A 3 -7.06 17.78 -18.36
CA ASN A 3 -6.44 18.56 -17.29
C ASN A 3 -7.46 19.37 -16.45
N ASP A 4 -8.58 19.79 -17.02
CA ASP A 4 -9.62 20.52 -16.25
C ASP A 4 -10.20 19.61 -15.16
N PHE A 5 -10.47 18.33 -15.47
CA PHE A 5 -10.93 17.37 -14.48
C PHE A 5 -9.91 17.18 -13.34
N ILE A 6 -8.60 17.10 -13.66
CA ILE A 6 -7.55 16.99 -12.64
C ILE A 6 -7.53 18.24 -11.76
N ALA A 7 -7.58 19.43 -12.36
CA ALA A 7 -7.57 20.71 -11.63
C ALA A 7 -8.79 20.87 -10.72
N GLU A 8 -9.99 20.56 -11.21
CA GLU A 8 -11.24 20.61 -10.42
C GLU A 8 -11.21 19.60 -9.26
N THR A 9 -10.71 18.38 -9.53
CA THR A 9 -10.58 17.34 -8.51
C THR A 9 -9.52 17.71 -7.48
N ALA A 10 -8.38 18.27 -7.90
CA ALA A 10 -7.34 18.78 -7.02
C ALA A 10 -7.84 19.92 -6.11
N ALA A 11 -8.61 20.84 -6.67
CA ALA A 11 -9.24 21.92 -5.89
C ALA A 11 -10.23 21.38 -4.85
N ARG A 12 -11.02 20.37 -5.20
CA ARG A 12 -11.98 19.72 -4.29
C ARG A 12 -11.28 19.06 -3.10
N PHE A 13 -10.13 18.46 -3.30
CA PHE A 13 -9.37 17.75 -2.26
C PHE A 13 -8.14 18.53 -1.77
N THR A 14 -8.03 19.80 -2.10
CA THR A 14 -6.95 20.70 -1.65
C THR A 14 -5.56 20.13 -1.96
N ILE A 15 -5.37 19.55 -3.14
CA ILE A 15 -4.12 18.95 -3.58
C ILE A 15 -3.18 20.02 -4.16
N PRO A 16 -2.01 20.31 -3.56
CA PRO A 16 -1.07 21.31 -4.08
C PRO A 16 -0.44 20.91 -5.41
N GLY A 17 -0.14 19.62 -5.58
CA GLY A 17 0.47 19.10 -6.79
C GLY A 17 0.10 17.65 -7.05
N ALA A 18 -0.15 17.33 -8.32
CA ALA A 18 -0.50 15.99 -8.76
C ALA A 18 -0.01 15.69 -10.17
N ALA A 19 0.24 14.40 -10.42
CA ALA A 19 0.53 13.88 -11.75
C ALA A 19 -0.25 12.58 -11.97
N ALA A 20 -0.86 12.43 -13.15
CA ALA A 20 -1.52 11.20 -13.56
C ALA A 20 -1.07 10.80 -14.97
N GLY A 21 -0.98 9.51 -15.21
CA GLY A 21 -0.66 8.92 -16.50
C GLY A 21 -1.66 7.83 -16.86
N VAL A 22 -2.04 7.75 -18.13
CA VAL A 22 -2.89 6.71 -18.69
C VAL A 22 -2.22 6.12 -19.91
N PHE A 23 -2.14 4.80 -19.96
CA PHE A 23 -1.79 4.05 -21.16
C PHE A 23 -3.01 3.29 -21.66
N HIS A 24 -3.35 3.47 -22.94
CA HIS A 24 -4.43 2.75 -23.59
C HIS A 24 -4.19 2.67 -25.09
N ASP A 25 -4.37 1.51 -25.67
CA ASP A 25 -4.25 1.25 -27.12
C ASP A 25 -2.94 1.74 -27.76
N GLY A 26 -1.84 1.68 -27.00
CA GLY A 26 -0.51 2.08 -27.48
C GLY A 26 -0.17 3.56 -27.25
N GLU A 27 -1.10 4.36 -26.76
CA GLU A 27 -0.92 5.78 -26.49
C GLU A 27 -0.73 6.06 -24.99
N GLU A 28 0.12 7.03 -24.67
CA GLU A 28 0.33 7.55 -23.33
C GLU A 28 -0.24 8.96 -23.22
N HIS A 29 -0.95 9.22 -22.12
CA HIS A 29 -1.52 10.52 -21.82
C HIS A 29 -1.12 10.94 -20.41
N PHE A 30 -0.55 12.14 -20.26
CA PHE A 30 -0.17 12.70 -18.97
C PHE A 30 -1.04 13.89 -18.61
N PHE A 31 -1.37 13.99 -17.32
CA PHE A 31 -2.21 15.05 -16.75
C PHE A 31 -1.51 15.58 -15.51
N LEU A 32 -1.16 16.84 -15.52
CA LEU A 32 -0.30 17.47 -14.53
C LEU A 32 -1.02 18.65 -13.88
N HIS A 33 -0.81 18.83 -12.58
CA HIS A 33 -1.42 19.93 -11.83
C HIS A 33 -0.50 20.46 -10.75
N GLY A 34 -0.54 21.78 -10.56
CA GLY A 34 -0.04 22.47 -9.38
C GLY A 34 1.47 22.47 -9.22
N VAL A 35 1.92 22.39 -7.97
CA VAL A 35 3.31 22.66 -7.58
C VAL A 35 3.90 21.54 -6.71
N THR A 36 5.23 21.44 -6.76
CA THR A 36 6.01 20.45 -5.99
C THR A 36 5.97 20.73 -4.48
N SER A 37 5.83 21.99 -4.09
CA SER A 37 5.83 22.46 -2.70
C SER A 37 5.07 23.78 -2.59
N VAL A 38 4.30 23.98 -1.54
CA VAL A 38 3.64 25.28 -1.28
C VAL A 38 4.64 26.36 -0.83
N GLU A 39 5.74 25.98 -0.20
CA GLU A 39 6.77 26.94 0.26
C GLU A 39 7.80 27.28 -0.85
N ASN A 40 8.12 26.32 -1.73
CA ASN A 40 9.04 26.49 -2.85
C ASN A 40 8.39 26.00 -4.14
N PRO A 41 7.44 26.77 -4.70
CA PRO A 41 6.60 26.30 -5.79
C PRO A 41 7.38 26.20 -7.11
N LEU A 42 7.55 24.96 -7.57
CA LEU A 42 7.95 24.64 -8.94
C LEU A 42 6.76 23.91 -9.60
N PRO A 43 6.43 24.20 -10.86
CA PRO A 43 5.39 23.45 -11.55
C PRO A 43 5.68 21.97 -11.57
N VAL A 44 4.65 21.14 -11.31
CA VAL A 44 4.72 19.68 -11.55
C VAL A 44 4.87 19.44 -13.04
N ASN A 45 5.79 18.56 -13.43
CA ASN A 45 5.98 18.06 -14.78
C ASN A 45 6.11 16.52 -14.78
N GLU A 46 6.25 15.93 -15.97
CA GLU A 46 6.35 14.48 -16.15
C GLU A 46 7.54 13.85 -15.43
N ASP A 47 8.65 14.61 -15.28
CA ASP A 47 9.89 14.20 -14.59
C ASP A 47 9.86 14.45 -13.08
N THR A 48 8.83 15.10 -12.55
CA THR A 48 8.75 15.37 -11.10
C THR A 48 8.71 14.08 -10.32
N LEU A 49 9.65 13.91 -9.38
CA LEU A 49 9.74 12.75 -8.52
C LEU A 49 8.76 12.88 -7.35
N PHE A 50 8.04 11.80 -7.08
CA PHE A 50 7.17 11.66 -5.93
C PHE A 50 7.52 10.37 -5.17
N LEU A 51 7.34 10.36 -3.86
CA LEU A 51 7.43 9.13 -3.08
C LEU A 51 6.23 8.23 -3.40
N LEU A 52 6.52 7.00 -3.81
CA LEU A 52 5.50 6.03 -4.22
C LEU A 52 4.96 5.19 -3.05
N GLY A 53 5.64 5.24 -1.90
CA GLY A 53 5.29 4.39 -0.77
C GLY A 53 5.16 2.92 -1.19
N SER A 54 4.10 2.28 -0.76
CA SER A 54 3.90 0.83 -0.92
C SER A 54 3.78 0.33 -2.37
N VAL A 55 3.64 1.19 -3.37
CA VAL A 55 3.78 0.76 -4.78
C VAL A 55 5.15 0.12 -5.00
N THR A 56 6.17 0.49 -4.22
CA THR A 56 7.51 -0.14 -4.18
C THR A 56 7.44 -1.67 -4.02
N LYS A 57 6.44 -2.19 -3.31
CA LYS A 57 6.27 -3.63 -3.09
C LYS A 57 6.15 -4.41 -4.40
N THR A 58 5.57 -3.80 -5.41
CA THR A 58 5.46 -4.42 -6.74
C THR A 58 6.83 -4.63 -7.39
N TYR A 59 7.77 -3.71 -7.16
CA TYR A 59 9.16 -3.84 -7.63
C TYR A 59 9.90 -4.95 -6.89
N THR A 60 9.79 -4.99 -5.55
CA THR A 60 10.39 -6.05 -4.73
C THR A 60 9.89 -7.42 -5.13
N ALA A 61 8.57 -7.58 -5.27
CA ALA A 61 7.97 -8.85 -5.69
C ALA A 61 8.43 -9.25 -7.09
N THR A 62 8.52 -8.29 -8.03
CA THR A 62 9.01 -8.55 -9.39
C THR A 62 10.48 -8.96 -9.39
N ALA A 63 11.33 -8.34 -8.55
CA ALA A 63 12.74 -8.75 -8.41
C ALA A 63 12.85 -10.19 -7.88
N ILE A 64 12.07 -10.57 -6.88
CA ILE A 64 11.97 -11.96 -6.42
C ILE A 64 11.56 -12.88 -7.57
N MET A 65 10.54 -12.51 -8.36
CA MET A 65 10.09 -13.31 -9.50
C MET A 65 11.15 -13.42 -10.61
N ARG A 66 11.97 -12.39 -10.83
CA ARG A 66 13.15 -12.49 -11.72
C ARG A 66 14.14 -13.53 -11.20
N LEU A 67 14.41 -13.52 -9.89
CA LEU A 67 15.29 -14.53 -9.26
C LEU A 67 14.68 -15.94 -9.29
N VAL A 68 13.34 -16.04 -9.20
CA VAL A 68 12.63 -17.32 -9.40
C VAL A 68 12.81 -17.82 -10.84
N GLY A 69 12.61 -16.96 -11.84
CA GLY A 69 12.84 -17.31 -13.24
C GLY A 69 14.28 -17.72 -13.56
N GLN A 70 15.26 -17.25 -12.76
CA GLN A 70 16.68 -17.65 -12.82
C GLN A 70 16.98 -18.92 -12.03
N GLY A 71 16.01 -19.54 -11.35
CA GLY A 71 16.20 -20.70 -10.49
C GLY A 71 16.99 -20.43 -9.20
N ARG A 72 17.11 -19.15 -8.79
CA ARG A 72 17.88 -18.72 -7.59
C ARG A 72 17.00 -18.62 -6.35
N VAL A 73 15.69 -18.47 -6.52
CA VAL A 73 14.68 -18.43 -5.46
C VAL A 73 13.55 -19.39 -5.82
N GLU A 74 12.98 -20.05 -4.85
CA GLU A 74 11.76 -20.86 -4.95
C GLU A 74 10.68 -20.21 -4.07
N LEU A 75 9.51 -19.89 -4.65
CA LEU A 75 8.45 -19.19 -3.92
C LEU A 75 7.94 -19.97 -2.70
N ASP A 76 7.87 -21.30 -2.81
CA ASP A 76 7.32 -22.14 -1.75
C ASP A 76 8.40 -22.72 -0.81
N ALA A 77 9.65 -22.26 -0.96
CA ALA A 77 10.70 -22.59 -0.01
C ALA A 77 10.56 -21.75 1.28
N PRO A 78 10.93 -22.32 2.44
CA PRO A 78 11.01 -21.57 3.69
C PRO A 78 11.98 -20.39 3.59
N VAL A 79 11.59 -19.24 4.15
CA VAL A 79 12.43 -18.02 4.14
C VAL A 79 13.81 -18.27 4.76
N ARG A 80 13.88 -19.07 5.82
CA ARG A 80 15.15 -19.43 6.48
C ARG A 80 16.18 -20.12 5.57
N ARG A 81 15.75 -20.67 4.44
CA ARG A 81 16.70 -21.19 3.43
C ARG A 81 17.58 -20.07 2.86
N TYR A 82 17.07 -18.86 2.77
CA TYR A 82 17.77 -17.68 2.21
C TYR A 82 18.27 -16.74 3.30
N VAL A 83 17.57 -16.67 4.42
CA VAL A 83 17.87 -15.81 5.57
C VAL A 83 17.98 -16.71 6.81
N PRO A 84 19.10 -17.49 6.95
CA PRO A 84 19.25 -18.47 8.02
C PRO A 84 19.33 -17.84 9.41
N GLU A 85 19.67 -16.54 9.49
CA GLU A 85 19.67 -15.76 10.72
C GLU A 85 18.27 -15.41 11.26
N LEU A 86 17.20 -15.61 10.48
CA LEU A 86 15.84 -15.38 10.93
C LEU A 86 15.43 -16.48 11.94
N GLU A 87 15.25 -16.05 13.18
CA GLU A 87 14.77 -16.90 14.28
C GLU A 87 13.56 -16.23 14.94
N LEU A 88 12.37 -16.77 14.72
CA LEU A 88 11.16 -16.30 15.42
C LEU A 88 11.06 -16.97 16.79
N ALA A 89 10.56 -16.23 17.78
CA ALA A 89 10.45 -16.69 19.17
C ALA A 89 9.63 -17.98 19.34
N ASP A 90 8.68 -18.25 18.45
CA ASP A 90 7.81 -19.42 18.48
C ASP A 90 8.25 -20.55 17.52
N GLY A 91 9.35 -20.35 16.79
CA GLY A 91 9.92 -21.33 15.88
C GLY A 91 9.10 -21.62 14.62
N ARG A 92 8.04 -20.85 14.35
CA ARG A 92 7.24 -21.01 13.13
C ARG A 92 8.03 -20.63 11.88
N GLU A 93 7.67 -21.21 10.75
CA GLU A 93 8.26 -20.94 9.44
C GLU A 93 7.19 -20.52 8.45
N PHE A 94 7.57 -19.65 7.53
CA PHE A 94 6.74 -19.25 6.40
C PHE A 94 7.59 -19.22 5.12
N THR A 95 6.90 -19.28 3.98
CA THR A 95 7.54 -19.33 2.67
C THR A 95 7.76 -17.93 2.08
N VAL A 96 8.59 -17.83 1.04
CA VAL A 96 8.78 -16.60 0.28
C VAL A 96 7.44 -16.09 -0.29
N ARG A 97 6.59 -16.98 -0.81
CA ARG A 97 5.24 -16.64 -1.30
C ARG A 97 4.41 -15.96 -0.21
N GLN A 98 4.46 -16.48 1.01
CA GLN A 98 3.69 -15.96 2.15
C GLN A 98 4.16 -14.57 2.63
N LEU A 99 5.40 -14.17 2.37
CA LEU A 99 5.83 -12.79 2.52
C LEU A 99 5.13 -11.88 1.50
N LEU A 100 5.14 -12.30 0.22
CA LEU A 100 4.74 -11.47 -0.91
C LEU A 100 3.21 -11.34 -1.06
N ASN A 101 2.45 -12.27 -0.48
CA ASN A 101 0.98 -12.23 -0.45
C ASN A 101 0.41 -11.91 0.94
N HIS A 102 1.27 -11.47 1.88
CA HIS A 102 0.88 -11.05 3.23
C HIS A 102 0.21 -12.13 4.10
N THR A 103 0.52 -13.41 3.88
CA THR A 103 -0.01 -14.53 4.69
C THR A 103 1.01 -15.17 5.60
N SER A 104 2.14 -14.51 5.86
CA SER A 104 3.19 -14.99 6.78
C SER A 104 2.75 -14.98 8.24
N GLY A 105 1.71 -14.24 8.60
CA GLY A 105 1.31 -14.01 9.98
C GLY A 105 2.10 -12.90 10.68
N LEU A 106 3.10 -12.31 10.03
CA LEU A 106 3.80 -11.13 10.54
C LEU A 106 2.87 -9.93 10.59
N ASP A 107 2.94 -9.14 11.66
CA ASP A 107 2.27 -7.86 11.76
C ASP A 107 2.90 -6.82 10.82
N TRP A 108 2.36 -5.61 10.86
CA TRP A 108 2.79 -4.50 9.98
C TRP A 108 4.30 -4.29 10.00
N GLY A 109 4.92 -4.23 11.18
CA GLY A 109 6.36 -4.12 11.31
C GLY A 109 6.84 -3.55 12.63
N THR A 110 8.17 -3.56 12.80
CA THR A 110 8.85 -2.82 13.86
C THR A 110 8.94 -1.35 13.46
N LEU A 111 8.76 -0.45 14.43
CA LEU A 111 8.98 1.00 14.27
C LEU A 111 10.40 1.38 14.70
N VAL A 112 11.38 0.51 14.42
CA VAL A 112 12.79 0.70 14.77
C VAL A 112 13.56 1.16 13.55
N ASP A 113 14.29 2.27 13.69
CA ASP A 113 15.25 2.72 12.70
C ASP A 113 16.57 1.93 12.89
N THR A 114 16.90 1.10 11.94
CA THR A 114 18.11 0.27 11.96
C THR A 114 19.29 0.93 11.23
N GLY A 115 19.19 2.24 11.00
CA GLY A 115 20.26 3.06 10.43
C GLY A 115 20.29 3.09 8.90
N GLU A 116 21.28 3.82 8.38
CA GLU A 116 21.49 4.08 6.94
C GLU A 116 22.59 3.18 6.34
N GLY A 117 23.17 2.26 7.13
CA GLY A 117 24.23 1.34 6.70
C GLY A 117 23.74 0.26 5.72
N ASP A 118 24.68 -0.37 5.01
CA ASP A 118 24.38 -1.50 4.10
C ASP A 118 23.88 -2.75 4.86
N ASP A 119 23.96 -2.73 6.17
CA ASP A 119 23.47 -3.75 7.10
C ASP A 119 22.05 -3.47 7.63
N ALA A 120 21.41 -2.37 7.25
CA ALA A 120 20.10 -1.96 7.77
C ALA A 120 19.03 -3.07 7.69
N LEU A 121 18.99 -3.87 6.60
CA LEU A 121 18.07 -5.00 6.47
C LEU A 121 18.50 -6.19 7.34
N ALA A 122 19.80 -6.38 7.58
CA ALA A 122 20.27 -7.42 8.48
C ALA A 122 19.88 -7.10 9.93
N GLU A 123 20.10 -5.86 10.37
CA GLU A 123 19.69 -5.38 11.69
C GLU A 123 18.16 -5.47 11.87
N HIS A 124 17.39 -5.17 10.82
CA HIS A 124 15.93 -5.35 10.87
C HIS A 124 15.52 -6.81 11.11
N VAL A 125 16.26 -7.79 10.57
CA VAL A 125 15.99 -9.22 10.85
C VAL A 125 16.21 -9.56 12.30
N GLU A 126 17.21 -8.96 12.97
CA GLU A 126 17.44 -9.13 14.41
C GLU A 126 16.25 -8.65 15.25
N GLU A 127 15.66 -7.49 14.86
CA GLU A 127 14.47 -6.95 15.55
C GLU A 127 13.24 -7.88 15.43
N LEU A 128 13.12 -8.62 14.31
CA LEU A 128 11.99 -9.53 14.11
C LEU A 128 12.00 -10.75 15.07
N LYS A 129 13.13 -11.08 15.68
CA LYS A 129 13.23 -12.21 16.61
C LYS A 129 12.32 -12.08 17.83
N THR A 130 11.97 -10.86 18.20
CA THR A 130 11.09 -10.57 19.34
C THR A 130 9.60 -10.55 18.99
N LEU A 131 9.27 -10.51 17.69
CA LEU A 131 7.88 -10.40 17.24
C LEU A 131 7.13 -11.72 17.39
N LYS A 132 5.86 -11.59 17.72
CA LYS A 132 4.89 -12.67 17.68
C LYS A 132 4.11 -12.59 16.37
N LEU A 133 3.74 -13.73 15.82
CA LEU A 133 2.81 -13.75 14.70
C LEU A 133 1.40 -13.43 15.19
N ILE A 134 0.70 -12.54 14.48
CA ILE A 134 -0.68 -12.11 14.81
C ILE A 134 -1.75 -13.04 14.23
N ALA A 135 -1.36 -13.96 13.34
CA ALA A 135 -2.24 -14.96 12.73
C ALA A 135 -1.44 -16.25 12.46
N GLU A 136 -2.15 -17.37 12.30
CA GLU A 136 -1.53 -18.60 11.81
C GLU A 136 -1.02 -18.42 10.38
N VAL A 137 0.14 -19.01 10.10
CA VAL A 137 0.79 -18.92 8.79
C VAL A 137 -0.11 -19.50 7.70
N GLY A 138 -0.40 -18.71 6.69
CA GLY A 138 -1.25 -19.10 5.55
C GLY A 138 -2.75 -19.01 5.81
N GLU A 139 -3.20 -18.69 7.02
CA GLU A 139 -4.63 -18.68 7.37
C GLU A 139 -5.36 -17.50 6.72
N ARG A 140 -4.80 -16.31 6.84
CA ARG A 140 -5.40 -15.09 6.32
C ARG A 140 -4.37 -14.03 5.98
N PRO A 141 -4.66 -13.14 5.04
CA PRO A 141 -3.81 -11.99 4.79
C PRO A 141 -3.82 -11.00 5.96
N SER A 142 -2.64 -10.51 6.31
CA SER A 142 -2.44 -9.31 7.12
C SER A 142 -1.31 -8.49 6.52
N TYR A 143 -1.63 -7.28 6.09
CA TYR A 143 -0.68 -6.42 5.38
C TYR A 143 0.56 -6.15 6.21
N SER A 144 1.73 -6.60 5.73
CA SER A 144 2.99 -6.57 6.48
C SER A 144 4.08 -5.80 5.74
N GLN A 145 4.66 -4.81 6.39
CA GLN A 145 5.87 -4.14 5.93
C GLN A 145 7.10 -5.02 6.17
N SER A 146 7.20 -5.65 7.36
CA SER A 146 8.28 -6.56 7.72
C SER A 146 8.43 -7.74 6.74
N GLY A 147 7.31 -8.25 6.21
CA GLY A 147 7.35 -9.28 5.18
C GLY A 147 8.11 -8.85 3.94
N TYR A 148 7.95 -7.58 3.51
CA TYR A 148 8.69 -7.05 2.36
C TYR A 148 10.13 -6.67 2.69
N ASN A 149 10.41 -6.22 3.91
CA ASN A 149 11.79 -6.01 4.36
C ASN A 149 12.57 -7.33 4.35
N LEU A 150 11.95 -8.43 4.80
CA LEU A 150 12.51 -9.78 4.65
C LEU A 150 12.69 -10.21 3.20
N ALA A 151 11.74 -9.90 2.31
CA ALA A 151 11.89 -10.16 0.87
C ALA A 151 13.09 -9.37 0.30
N GLY A 152 13.30 -8.13 0.74
CA GLY A 152 14.50 -7.35 0.43
C GLY A 152 15.78 -8.03 0.92
N ARG A 153 15.76 -8.55 2.16
CA ARG A 153 16.91 -9.30 2.69
C ARG A 153 17.22 -10.58 1.89
N ILE A 154 16.19 -11.29 1.41
CA ILE A 154 16.37 -12.44 0.50
C ILE A 154 17.08 -11.98 -0.78
N ILE A 155 16.67 -10.84 -1.37
CA ILE A 155 17.32 -10.28 -2.57
C ILE A 155 18.79 -10.01 -2.30
N GLU A 156 19.16 -9.37 -1.18
CA GLU A 156 20.56 -9.13 -0.81
C GLU A 156 21.36 -10.43 -0.67
N LYS A 157 20.85 -11.39 0.09
CA LYS A 157 21.52 -12.69 0.32
C LYS A 157 21.75 -13.46 -0.98
N VAL A 158 20.76 -13.44 -1.87
CA VAL A 158 20.82 -14.18 -3.14
C VAL A 158 21.71 -13.47 -4.15
N THR A 159 21.70 -12.12 -4.21
CA THR A 159 22.48 -11.37 -5.20
C THR A 159 23.90 -11.04 -4.74
N GLY A 160 24.13 -10.88 -3.44
CA GLY A 160 25.37 -10.38 -2.88
C GLY A 160 25.53 -8.86 -3.03
N LEU A 161 24.46 -8.14 -3.36
CA LEU A 161 24.39 -6.69 -3.53
C LEU A 161 23.52 -6.08 -2.43
N THR A 162 23.59 -4.76 -2.22
CA THR A 162 22.54 -4.10 -1.44
C THR A 162 21.21 -4.20 -2.16
N TYR A 163 20.11 -4.05 -1.42
CA TYR A 163 18.76 -4.12 -2.01
C TYR A 163 18.60 -3.14 -3.18
N GLU A 164 19.03 -1.88 -3.00
CA GLU A 164 18.91 -0.82 -4.00
C GLU A 164 19.71 -1.14 -5.26
N GLN A 165 20.95 -1.63 -5.10
CA GLN A 165 21.78 -2.06 -6.22
C GLN A 165 21.17 -3.24 -6.98
N ALA A 166 20.60 -4.20 -6.24
CA ALA A 166 19.95 -5.36 -6.84
C ALA A 166 18.70 -4.95 -7.64
N ILE A 167 17.85 -4.08 -7.11
CA ILE A 167 16.68 -3.56 -7.85
C ILE A 167 17.11 -2.78 -9.08
N THR A 168 18.13 -1.94 -8.96
CA THR A 168 18.67 -1.18 -10.09
C THR A 168 19.11 -2.13 -11.22
N ASN A 169 19.89 -3.15 -10.91
CA ASN A 169 20.42 -4.08 -11.90
C ASN A 169 19.36 -5.02 -12.48
N LEU A 170 18.40 -5.46 -11.67
CA LEU A 170 17.37 -6.42 -12.09
C LEU A 170 16.22 -5.75 -12.84
N LEU A 171 15.90 -4.50 -12.52
CA LEU A 171 14.69 -3.84 -12.97
C LEU A 171 14.91 -2.45 -13.55
N LEU A 172 15.53 -1.49 -12.81
CA LEU A 172 15.50 -0.10 -13.21
C LEU A 172 16.29 0.15 -14.49
N GLU A 173 17.54 -0.30 -14.57
CA GLU A 173 18.38 -0.17 -15.77
C GLU A 173 17.82 -0.94 -16.97
N PRO A 174 17.47 -2.24 -16.85
CA PRO A 174 16.94 -3.00 -18.00
C PRO A 174 15.62 -2.46 -18.56
N LEU A 175 14.81 -1.77 -17.72
CA LEU A 175 13.52 -1.20 -18.13
C LEU A 175 13.62 0.29 -18.49
N GLY A 176 14.80 0.90 -18.36
CA GLY A 176 15.02 2.31 -18.65
C GLY A 176 14.28 3.26 -17.70
N LEU A 177 14.13 2.87 -16.42
CA LEU A 177 13.48 3.67 -15.38
C LEU A 177 14.48 4.66 -14.76
N GLY A 178 14.88 5.66 -15.54
CA GLY A 178 15.94 6.62 -15.19
C GLY A 178 15.53 7.66 -14.16
N ASN A 179 14.23 7.85 -13.95
CA ASN A 179 13.65 8.74 -12.95
C ASN A 179 12.97 7.95 -11.80
N THR A 180 13.61 6.84 -11.39
CA THR A 180 13.20 5.99 -10.28
C THR A 180 14.39 5.76 -9.34
N HIS A 181 14.28 6.19 -8.08
CA HIS A 181 15.41 6.26 -7.15
C HIS A 181 15.02 5.85 -5.74
N PHE A 182 15.98 5.29 -4.99
CA PHE A 182 15.91 5.07 -3.54
C PHE A 182 16.71 6.11 -2.77
N ASP A 183 17.81 6.56 -3.36
CA ASP A 183 18.77 7.46 -2.74
C ASP A 183 18.19 8.87 -2.63
N ARG A 184 18.16 9.38 -1.41
CA ARG A 184 17.73 10.75 -1.07
C ARG A 184 18.54 11.82 -1.82
N ASP A 185 19.86 11.65 -1.93
CA ASP A 185 20.71 12.62 -2.60
C ASP A 185 20.41 12.68 -4.10
N ALA A 186 20.14 11.51 -4.71
CA ALA A 186 19.70 11.44 -6.09
C ALA A 186 18.33 12.13 -6.29
N VAL A 187 17.40 11.98 -5.35
CA VAL A 187 16.09 12.65 -5.40
C VAL A 187 16.24 14.17 -5.24
N MET A 188 16.99 14.62 -4.23
CA MET A 188 17.13 16.06 -3.91
C MET A 188 17.85 16.86 -4.99
N THR A 189 18.65 16.21 -5.84
CA THR A 189 19.34 16.87 -6.97
C THR A 189 18.48 16.98 -8.24
N ARG A 190 17.22 16.53 -8.18
CA ARG A 190 16.25 16.56 -9.28
C ARG A 190 15.02 17.38 -8.90
N ARG A 191 14.07 17.54 -9.83
CA ARG A 191 12.75 18.08 -9.50
C ARG A 191 11.99 17.04 -8.69
N PHE A 192 11.74 17.34 -7.43
CA PHE A 192 10.98 16.46 -6.54
C PHE A 192 9.85 17.21 -5.84
N ALA A 193 8.77 16.49 -5.53
CA ALA A 193 7.67 16.99 -4.73
C ALA A 193 7.89 16.64 -3.26
N VAL A 194 7.52 17.55 -2.36
CA VAL A 194 7.36 17.27 -0.94
C VAL A 194 5.91 16.95 -0.64
N GLY A 195 5.68 16.09 0.32
CA GLY A 195 4.32 15.83 0.80
C GLY A 195 3.80 16.93 1.70
N HIS A 196 2.49 17.05 1.78
CA HIS A 196 1.79 18.00 2.63
C HIS A 196 0.76 17.27 3.49
N GLU A 197 0.52 17.81 4.68
CA GLU A 197 -0.56 17.41 5.57
C GLU A 197 -1.28 18.66 6.05
N LYS A 198 -2.62 18.70 5.88
CA LYS A 198 -3.43 19.87 6.23
C LYS A 198 -2.95 21.20 5.60
N GLY A 199 -2.38 21.11 4.39
CA GLY A 199 -1.89 22.28 3.64
C GLY A 199 -0.48 22.75 4.01
N GLU A 200 0.19 22.12 4.97
CA GLU A 200 1.57 22.39 5.38
C GLU A 200 2.50 21.27 4.90
N ILE A 201 3.81 21.56 4.77
CA ILE A 201 4.77 20.53 4.40
C ILE A 201 4.86 19.47 5.50
N ALA A 202 4.71 18.20 5.15
CA ALA A 202 4.92 17.07 6.05
C ALA A 202 6.41 16.99 6.47
N ARG A 203 6.68 17.24 7.74
CA ARG A 203 8.03 17.22 8.32
C ARG A 203 8.09 16.26 9.52
N PRO A 204 9.28 15.66 9.79
CA PRO A 204 10.49 15.62 8.96
C PRO A 204 10.30 14.70 7.73
N TRP A 205 11.18 14.83 6.73
CA TRP A 205 11.30 13.82 5.68
C TRP A 205 11.84 12.54 6.31
N ARG A 206 10.95 11.57 6.53
CA ARG A 206 11.28 10.30 7.18
C ARG A 206 11.60 9.27 6.13
N HIS A 207 12.74 8.63 6.30
CA HIS A 207 13.17 7.55 5.44
C HIS A 207 14.02 6.57 6.25
N TRP A 208 13.53 5.38 6.46
CA TRP A 208 14.29 4.29 7.08
C TRP A 208 14.76 3.36 5.97
N ARG A 209 16.06 3.18 5.85
CA ARG A 209 16.64 2.38 4.78
C ARG A 209 16.14 0.94 4.77
N ALA A 210 15.94 0.32 5.94
CA ALA A 210 15.34 -1.00 6.04
C ALA A 210 13.93 -1.09 5.46
N ASN A 211 13.21 0.03 5.31
CA ASN A 211 11.88 0.06 4.71
C ASN A 211 11.89 0.24 3.18
N ASN A 212 13.06 0.38 2.56
CA ASN A 212 13.18 0.50 1.11
C ASN A 212 12.44 -0.60 0.34
N PRO A 213 12.49 -1.89 0.74
CA PRO A 213 11.79 -2.94 0.01
C PRO A 213 10.26 -2.81 0.02
N GLY A 214 9.71 -2.14 1.01
CA GLY A 214 8.27 -1.97 1.15
C GLY A 214 7.74 -0.58 0.82
N GLY A 215 8.63 0.45 0.61
CA GLY A 215 8.12 1.82 0.48
C GLY A 215 9.12 2.89 0.06
N GLY A 216 10.35 2.55 -0.31
CA GLY A 216 11.45 3.53 -0.47
C GLY A 216 11.58 4.23 -1.82
N ILE A 217 10.80 3.83 -2.84
CA ILE A 217 10.95 4.41 -4.19
C ILE A 217 10.38 5.82 -4.25
N ALA A 218 11.18 6.72 -4.82
CA ALA A 218 10.73 7.97 -5.44
C ALA A 218 10.79 7.82 -6.96
N ALA A 219 9.72 8.15 -7.68
CA ALA A 219 9.69 8.05 -9.13
C ALA A 219 8.83 9.13 -9.79
N SER A 220 9.07 9.34 -11.09
CA SER A 220 8.24 10.18 -11.93
C SER A 220 6.99 9.45 -12.40
N VAL A 221 5.96 10.21 -12.81
CA VAL A 221 4.74 9.64 -13.38
C VAL A 221 5.01 8.90 -14.68
N GLU A 222 5.98 9.35 -15.47
CA GLU A 222 6.40 8.68 -16.70
C GLU A 222 6.98 7.30 -16.41
N ASP A 223 7.95 7.21 -15.48
CA ASP A 223 8.56 5.94 -15.12
C ASP A 223 7.55 4.98 -14.46
N LEU A 224 6.64 5.51 -13.63
CA LEU A 224 5.59 4.70 -13.03
C LEU A 224 4.62 4.14 -14.09
N LEU A 225 4.27 4.92 -15.12
CA LEU A 225 3.45 4.43 -16.22
C LEU A 225 4.22 3.41 -17.08
N ARG A 226 5.53 3.60 -17.30
CA ARG A 226 6.40 2.63 -17.96
C ARG A 226 6.49 1.32 -17.18
N TRP A 227 6.57 1.39 -15.85
CA TRP A 227 6.47 0.24 -14.95
C TRP A 227 5.14 -0.50 -15.12
N ALA A 228 4.01 0.22 -15.13
CA ALA A 228 2.70 -0.36 -15.37
C ALA A 228 2.62 -1.07 -16.75
N ARG A 229 3.12 -0.43 -17.80
CA ARG A 229 3.19 -1.02 -19.15
C ARG A 229 4.03 -2.29 -19.21
N PHE A 230 5.15 -2.34 -18.50
CA PHE A 230 5.95 -3.56 -18.40
C PHE A 230 5.10 -4.73 -17.90
N HIS A 231 4.19 -4.49 -16.96
CA HIS A 231 3.28 -5.50 -16.44
C HIS A 231 2.07 -5.80 -17.32
N LEU A 232 1.82 -5.05 -18.39
CA LEU A 232 0.84 -5.42 -19.44
C LEU A 232 1.39 -6.47 -20.40
N GLY A 233 2.70 -6.46 -20.63
CA GLY A 233 3.35 -7.35 -21.59
C GLY A 233 3.40 -8.82 -21.15
N ASP A 234 3.65 -9.70 -22.13
CA ASP A 234 4.04 -11.10 -21.90
C ASP A 234 5.52 -11.12 -21.48
N ASN A 235 5.76 -11.19 -20.19
CA ASN A 235 7.07 -11.06 -19.55
C ASN A 235 7.41 -12.23 -18.62
N GLY A 236 6.59 -13.30 -18.64
CA GLY A 236 6.77 -14.48 -17.77
C GLY A 236 6.40 -14.24 -16.32
N LEU A 237 5.62 -13.21 -16.01
CA LEU A 237 5.20 -12.82 -14.66
C LEU A 237 3.70 -13.06 -14.39
N GLU A 238 3.04 -13.89 -15.20
CA GLU A 238 1.59 -14.17 -15.08
C GLU A 238 1.25 -14.81 -13.72
N GLU A 239 2.20 -15.54 -13.13
CA GLU A 239 2.05 -16.10 -11.78
C GLU A 239 1.75 -15.00 -10.72
N MET A 240 2.29 -13.80 -10.88
CA MET A 240 2.05 -12.69 -9.98
C MET A 240 0.58 -12.25 -9.94
N ARG A 241 -0.17 -12.51 -11.01
CA ARG A 241 -1.58 -12.12 -11.19
C ARG A 241 -2.56 -13.20 -10.78
N ARG A 242 -2.07 -14.38 -10.35
CA ARG A 242 -2.92 -15.48 -9.89
C ARG A 242 -3.33 -15.25 -8.44
N PRO A 243 -4.61 -15.43 -8.08
CA PRO A 243 -5.03 -15.35 -6.69
C PRO A 243 -4.30 -16.39 -5.84
N THR A 244 -3.63 -15.96 -4.77
CA THR A 244 -2.93 -16.82 -3.81
C THR A 244 -3.53 -16.72 -2.42
N ALA A 245 -4.25 -15.63 -2.13
CA ALA A 245 -5.00 -15.43 -0.92
C ALA A 245 -6.25 -14.58 -1.22
N THR A 246 -7.36 -14.89 -0.56
CA THR A 246 -8.61 -14.14 -0.71
C THR A 246 -8.62 -12.96 0.25
N LEU A 247 -9.00 -11.79 -0.26
CA LEU A 247 -9.37 -10.63 0.55
C LEU A 247 -10.89 -10.57 0.63
N ARG A 248 -11.40 -10.19 1.77
CA ARG A 248 -12.82 -10.00 2.00
C ARG A 248 -13.07 -8.56 2.41
N GLY A 249 -14.11 -7.95 1.87
CA GLY A 249 -14.54 -6.61 2.29
C GLY A 249 -13.41 -5.58 2.27
N SER A 250 -12.54 -5.59 1.28
CA SER A 250 -11.38 -4.71 1.20
C SER A 250 -11.43 -3.85 -0.06
N ASN A 251 -11.09 -2.57 0.08
CA ASN A 251 -10.90 -1.71 -1.08
C ASN A 251 -9.52 -1.91 -1.75
N LEU A 252 -8.63 -2.67 -1.11
CA LEU A 252 -7.37 -3.08 -1.73
C LEU A 252 -7.62 -4.05 -2.88
N GLY A 253 -8.64 -4.94 -2.75
CA GLY A 253 -8.99 -5.90 -3.77
C GLY A 253 -9.84 -7.03 -3.22
N ASP A 254 -10.14 -8.01 -4.08
CA ASP A 254 -10.88 -9.24 -3.77
C ASP A 254 -9.94 -10.40 -3.44
N ALA A 255 -8.69 -10.29 -3.90
CA ALA A 255 -7.63 -11.28 -3.65
C ALA A 255 -6.24 -10.63 -3.71
N ILE A 256 -5.24 -11.38 -3.28
CA ILE A 256 -3.82 -11.03 -3.41
C ILE A 256 -3.14 -12.07 -4.30
N GLY A 257 -2.37 -11.59 -5.26
CA GLY A 257 -1.40 -12.38 -6.02
C GLY A 257 -0.02 -12.35 -5.36
N VAL A 258 1.03 -12.29 -6.17
CA VAL A 258 2.40 -12.08 -5.70
C VAL A 258 2.75 -10.61 -5.90
N GLY A 259 2.64 -9.81 -4.84
CA GLY A 259 2.92 -8.37 -4.86
C GLY A 259 1.83 -7.49 -5.48
N TRP A 260 0.67 -8.06 -5.85
CA TRP A 260 -0.44 -7.32 -6.45
C TRP A 260 -1.75 -7.60 -5.72
N PHE A 261 -2.54 -6.56 -5.55
CA PHE A 261 -3.96 -6.69 -5.24
C PHE A 261 -4.75 -6.93 -6.52
N LEU A 262 -5.70 -7.87 -6.45
CA LEU A 262 -6.54 -8.29 -7.58
C LEU A 262 -7.96 -7.83 -7.32
N ARG A 263 -8.57 -7.14 -8.29
CA ARG A 263 -9.91 -6.56 -8.17
C ARG A 263 -10.74 -6.89 -9.40
N GLU A 264 -12.00 -7.24 -9.19
CA GLU A 264 -13.01 -7.18 -10.23
C GLU A 264 -13.71 -5.82 -10.20
N ILE A 265 -13.68 -5.08 -11.29
CA ILE A 265 -14.28 -3.74 -11.39
C ILE A 265 -15.18 -3.70 -12.62
N GLY A 266 -16.50 -3.71 -12.43
CA GLY A 266 -17.46 -3.57 -13.54
C GLY A 266 -17.27 -4.60 -14.66
N GLY A 267 -16.91 -5.84 -14.31
CA GLY A 267 -16.71 -6.95 -15.22
C GLY A 267 -15.32 -7.06 -15.85
N VAL A 268 -14.35 -6.24 -15.43
CA VAL A 268 -12.94 -6.38 -15.84
C VAL A 268 -12.06 -6.81 -14.65
N GLN A 269 -11.05 -7.63 -14.94
CA GLN A 269 -10.05 -8.01 -13.94
C GLN A 269 -8.91 -7.00 -13.94
N ALA A 270 -8.69 -6.37 -12.79
CA ALA A 270 -7.61 -5.42 -12.58
C ALA A 270 -6.62 -5.93 -11.55
N ILE A 271 -5.36 -5.54 -11.71
CA ILE A 271 -4.34 -5.64 -10.69
C ILE A 271 -3.89 -4.23 -10.30
N GLY A 272 -3.53 -4.01 -9.06
CA GLY A 272 -3.12 -2.68 -8.61
C GLY A 272 -2.38 -2.69 -7.29
N HIS A 273 -1.88 -1.53 -6.94
CA HIS A 273 -1.30 -1.27 -5.63
C HIS A 273 -1.34 0.24 -5.34
N GLY A 274 -1.84 0.59 -4.17
CA GLY A 274 -1.72 1.95 -3.65
C GLY A 274 -0.45 2.14 -2.83
N GLY A 275 -0.11 3.38 -2.53
CA GLY A 275 1.00 3.70 -1.66
C GLY A 275 0.87 5.05 -0.98
N SER A 276 1.48 5.17 0.19
CA SER A 276 1.56 6.42 0.92
C SER A 276 2.92 6.56 1.59
N SER A 277 3.48 7.75 1.58
CA SER A 277 4.72 8.08 2.27
C SER A 277 4.82 9.59 2.46
N ASN A 278 5.11 10.04 3.70
CA ASN A 278 5.38 11.44 4.00
C ASN A 278 4.41 12.44 3.34
N GLY A 279 3.10 12.26 3.51
CA GLY A 279 2.09 13.16 2.94
C GLY A 279 1.95 13.06 1.41
N GLN A 280 2.48 12.03 0.78
CA GLN A 280 2.31 11.72 -0.64
C GLN A 280 1.57 10.41 -0.83
N PHE A 281 0.73 10.33 -1.86
CA PHE A 281 -0.11 9.17 -2.15
C PHE A 281 -0.01 8.82 -3.62
N ALA A 282 0.15 7.53 -3.90
CA ALA A 282 0.19 6.98 -5.25
C ALA A 282 -0.86 5.89 -5.42
N GLU A 283 -1.37 5.75 -6.62
CA GLU A 283 -2.25 4.67 -7.04
C GLU A 283 -1.82 4.18 -8.41
N LEU A 284 -1.73 2.86 -8.56
CA LEU A 284 -1.38 2.17 -9.79
C LEU A 284 -2.43 1.09 -10.04
N LEU A 285 -3.08 1.13 -11.21
CA LEU A 285 -4.05 0.11 -11.61
C LEU A 285 -3.83 -0.29 -13.07
N ILE A 286 -3.85 -1.58 -13.34
CA ILE A 286 -3.63 -2.19 -14.64
C ILE A 286 -4.80 -3.11 -14.94
N VAL A 287 -5.34 -3.06 -16.16
CA VAL A 287 -6.36 -3.98 -16.70
C VAL A 287 -5.72 -4.73 -17.88
N PRO A 288 -5.07 -5.88 -17.65
CA PRO A 288 -4.26 -6.56 -18.66
C PRO A 288 -5.06 -6.95 -19.92
N GLU A 289 -6.27 -7.48 -19.76
CA GLU A 289 -7.15 -7.91 -20.84
C GLU A 289 -7.65 -6.75 -21.74
N ARG A 290 -7.53 -5.52 -21.28
CA ARG A 290 -7.94 -4.30 -22.00
C ARG A 290 -6.75 -3.45 -22.41
N ASN A 291 -5.52 -3.98 -22.29
CA ASN A 291 -4.27 -3.25 -22.58
C ASN A 291 -4.27 -1.83 -22.01
N PHE A 292 -4.70 -1.70 -20.74
CA PHE A 292 -4.93 -0.43 -20.08
C PHE A 292 -4.14 -0.35 -18.77
N ALA A 293 -3.56 0.81 -18.52
CA ALA A 293 -2.99 1.14 -17.21
C ALA A 293 -3.28 2.60 -16.85
N VAL A 294 -3.45 2.87 -15.57
CA VAL A 294 -3.55 4.22 -15.00
C VAL A 294 -2.71 4.33 -13.75
N VAL A 295 -2.02 5.45 -13.63
CA VAL A 295 -1.25 5.85 -12.46
C VAL A 295 -1.70 7.23 -12.01
N SER A 296 -1.72 7.48 -10.70
CA SER A 296 -2.08 8.78 -10.14
C SER A 296 -1.26 9.03 -8.88
N ILE A 297 -0.68 10.22 -8.75
CA ILE A 297 0.16 10.60 -7.61
C ILE A 297 -0.24 11.99 -7.15
N ALA A 298 -0.35 12.18 -5.83
CA ALA A 298 -0.69 13.46 -5.21
C ALA A 298 0.22 13.72 -4.01
N ASN A 299 0.55 14.98 -3.76
CA ASN A 299 1.42 15.38 -2.67
C ASN A 299 0.69 16.00 -1.46
N GLN A 300 -0.50 15.48 -1.16
CA GLN A 300 -1.29 15.88 0.01
C GLN A 300 -1.87 14.67 0.74
N GLY A 301 -1.66 14.57 2.01
CA GLY A 301 -2.25 13.56 2.87
C GLY A 301 -3.31 14.12 3.82
N PRO A 302 -4.32 13.35 4.18
CA PRO A 302 -4.71 12.06 3.60
C PRO A 302 -5.60 12.18 2.35
N ASP A 303 -5.95 13.40 1.92
CA ASP A 303 -6.87 13.71 0.82
C ASP A 303 -6.38 13.20 -0.56
N GLY A 304 -5.11 12.83 -0.67
CA GLY A 304 -4.55 12.14 -1.84
C GLY A 304 -5.24 10.79 -2.12
N ILE A 305 -5.80 10.12 -1.11
CA ILE A 305 -6.54 8.85 -1.30
C ILE A 305 -7.78 9.08 -2.17
N PRO A 306 -8.78 9.89 -1.74
CA PRO A 306 -9.98 10.11 -2.54
C PRO A 306 -9.68 10.83 -3.87
N PHE A 307 -8.62 11.64 -3.94
CA PHE A 307 -8.18 12.23 -5.19
C PHE A 307 -7.75 11.14 -6.19
N ASN A 308 -6.83 10.25 -5.80
CA ASN A 308 -6.34 9.18 -6.67
C ASN A 308 -7.47 8.22 -7.08
N GLN A 309 -8.37 7.88 -6.16
CA GLN A 309 -9.56 7.07 -6.49
C GLN A 309 -10.44 7.75 -7.55
N ALA A 310 -10.68 9.06 -7.42
CA ALA A 310 -11.46 9.81 -8.40
C ALA A 310 -10.79 9.82 -9.79
N VAL A 311 -9.46 9.97 -9.83
CA VAL A 311 -8.67 9.92 -11.07
C VAL A 311 -8.76 8.54 -11.72
N VAL A 312 -8.53 7.48 -10.97
CA VAL A 312 -8.60 6.08 -11.46
C VAL A 312 -10.01 5.76 -11.98
N ARG A 313 -11.05 6.09 -11.22
CA ARG A 313 -12.46 5.90 -11.63
C ARG A 313 -12.79 6.65 -12.92
N LYS A 314 -12.31 7.90 -13.03
CA LYS A 314 -12.51 8.71 -14.25
C LYS A 314 -11.78 8.13 -15.45
N ALA A 315 -10.57 7.62 -15.26
CA ALA A 315 -9.81 6.97 -16.33
C ALA A 315 -10.52 5.68 -16.80
N LEU A 316 -10.91 4.79 -15.90
CA LEU A 316 -11.68 3.58 -16.21
C LEU A 316 -12.96 3.91 -17.02
N GLN A 317 -13.71 4.91 -16.56
CA GLN A 317 -14.92 5.34 -17.25
C GLN A 317 -14.64 5.95 -18.63
N SER A 318 -13.60 6.82 -18.73
CA SER A 318 -13.34 7.57 -19.98
C SER A 318 -12.75 6.70 -21.08
N TYR A 319 -11.90 5.73 -20.73
CA TYR A 319 -11.16 4.91 -21.69
C TYR A 319 -11.78 3.53 -21.89
N LEU A 320 -12.36 2.92 -20.87
CA LEU A 320 -12.91 1.57 -20.92
C LEU A 320 -14.44 1.51 -20.84
N GLY A 321 -15.10 2.63 -20.50
CA GLY A 321 -16.55 2.63 -20.19
C GLY A 321 -16.90 1.88 -18.88
N VAL A 322 -15.91 1.53 -18.07
CA VAL A 322 -16.09 0.80 -16.82
C VAL A 322 -16.43 1.78 -15.70
N VAL A 323 -17.48 1.48 -14.93
CA VAL A 323 -17.93 2.29 -13.81
C VAL A 323 -17.60 1.58 -12.50
N ASP A 324 -16.71 2.18 -11.71
CA ASP A 324 -16.38 1.75 -10.34
C ASP A 324 -17.18 2.61 -9.35
N ARG A 325 -17.98 1.95 -8.49
CA ARG A 325 -18.79 2.60 -7.47
C ARG A 325 -18.60 1.91 -6.13
N ASP A 326 -18.60 2.71 -5.07
CA ASP A 326 -18.67 2.16 -3.73
C ASP A 326 -20.03 1.49 -3.51
N PRO A 327 -20.09 0.39 -2.74
CA PRO A 327 -21.37 -0.21 -2.36
C PRO A 327 -22.16 0.75 -1.47
N GLU A 328 -23.49 0.65 -1.53
CA GLU A 328 -24.36 1.44 -0.65
C GLU A 328 -24.48 0.73 0.71
N PRO A 329 -24.29 1.44 1.83
CA PRO A 329 -24.51 0.90 3.16
C PRO A 329 -25.94 0.41 3.35
N LEU A 330 -26.10 -0.63 4.15
CA LEU A 330 -27.42 -1.05 4.63
C LEU A 330 -28.05 0.06 5.48
N PRO A 331 -29.40 0.15 5.51
CA PRO A 331 -30.07 1.01 6.47
C PRO A 331 -29.59 0.73 7.90
N TYR A 332 -29.48 1.77 8.72
CA TYR A 332 -29.10 1.61 10.13
C TYR A 332 -30.04 0.65 10.85
N ASP A 333 -29.45 -0.28 11.60
CA ASP A 333 -30.15 -1.29 12.40
C ASP A 333 -29.44 -1.38 13.77
N GLU A 334 -30.14 -0.95 14.83
CA GLU A 334 -29.62 -0.91 16.19
C GLU A 334 -29.14 -2.28 16.69
N SER A 335 -29.82 -3.36 16.28
CA SER A 335 -29.45 -4.71 16.70
C SER A 335 -28.10 -5.13 16.13
N LYS A 336 -27.86 -4.81 14.85
CA LYS A 336 -26.58 -5.07 14.17
C LYS A 336 -25.47 -4.12 14.67
N ALA A 337 -25.81 -2.88 14.95
CA ALA A 337 -24.87 -1.92 15.53
C ALA A 337 -24.32 -2.44 16.86
N ARG A 338 -25.15 -2.94 17.75
CA ARG A 338 -24.73 -3.53 19.05
C ARG A 338 -23.78 -4.73 18.91
N GLU A 339 -23.83 -5.49 17.83
CA GLU A 339 -22.92 -6.62 17.62
C GLU A 339 -21.47 -6.15 17.36
N VAL A 340 -21.31 -5.03 16.66
CA VAL A 340 -20.01 -4.53 16.16
C VAL A 340 -19.39 -3.46 17.07
N VAL A 341 -20.18 -2.80 17.93
CA VAL A 341 -19.69 -1.83 18.89
C VAL A 341 -18.68 -2.47 19.84
N GLY A 342 -17.57 -1.79 20.08
CA GLY A 342 -16.52 -2.27 20.99
C GLY A 342 -15.15 -1.74 20.65
N GLU A 343 -14.18 -2.24 21.41
CA GLU A 343 -12.76 -1.93 21.24
C GLU A 343 -12.04 -3.14 20.60
N TYR A 344 -11.22 -2.85 19.63
CA TYR A 344 -10.42 -3.81 18.89
C TYR A 344 -8.98 -3.31 18.84
N ASP A 345 -8.00 -4.21 18.83
CA ASP A 345 -6.62 -3.80 18.79
C ASP A 345 -5.71 -4.75 17.99
N ASN A 346 -4.53 -4.25 17.69
CA ASN A 346 -3.36 -5.01 17.26
C ASN A 346 -2.12 -4.46 17.99
N ASP A 347 -0.93 -4.91 17.63
CA ASP A 347 0.31 -4.50 18.32
C ASP A 347 0.60 -2.99 18.20
N ALA A 348 0.08 -2.31 17.18
CA ALA A 348 0.39 -0.92 16.88
C ALA A 348 -0.75 0.07 17.18
N MET A 349 -2.01 -0.37 17.07
CA MET A 349 -3.16 0.53 17.05
C MET A 349 -4.32 -0.01 17.87
N VAL A 350 -5.16 0.91 18.34
CA VAL A 350 -6.47 0.64 18.95
C VAL A 350 -7.55 1.19 18.02
N MET A 351 -8.59 0.42 17.79
CA MET A 351 -9.77 0.81 17.03
C MET A 351 -10.99 0.77 17.95
N THR A 352 -11.79 1.83 17.94
CA THR A 352 -13.05 1.89 18.66
C THR A 352 -14.20 2.09 17.69
N ILE A 353 -15.26 1.28 17.83
CA ILE A 353 -16.50 1.45 17.08
C ILE A 353 -17.60 1.83 18.08
N GLU A 354 -18.25 2.95 17.84
CA GLU A 354 -19.32 3.50 18.67
C GLU A 354 -20.63 3.65 17.92
N ASP A 355 -21.74 3.46 18.63
CA ASP A 355 -23.09 3.71 18.15
C ASP A 355 -23.55 5.11 18.58
N THR A 356 -23.88 5.96 17.62
CA THR A 356 -24.38 7.32 17.85
C THR A 356 -25.91 7.37 18.03
N GLY A 357 -26.60 6.23 17.97
CA GLY A 357 -28.06 6.14 17.97
C GLY A 357 -28.73 6.44 16.61
N ALA A 358 -27.93 6.89 15.62
CA ALA A 358 -28.39 7.14 14.25
C ALA A 358 -27.44 6.55 13.20
N GLY A 359 -26.31 6.03 13.62
CA GLY A 359 -25.26 5.46 12.77
C GLY A 359 -24.09 4.97 13.61
N LEU A 360 -23.04 4.50 12.94
CA LEU A 360 -21.82 4.05 13.56
C LEU A 360 -20.67 5.01 13.24
N VAL A 361 -19.73 5.15 14.18
CA VAL A 361 -18.46 5.83 13.96
C VAL A 361 -17.31 4.91 14.35
N LEU A 362 -16.20 5.04 13.60
CA LEU A 362 -14.98 4.27 13.78
C LEU A 362 -13.83 5.24 14.05
N GLU A 363 -13.11 5.05 15.15
CA GLU A 363 -11.90 5.77 15.48
C GLU A 363 -10.71 4.80 15.49
N VAL A 364 -9.57 5.24 14.98
CA VAL A 364 -8.31 4.48 15.00
C VAL A 364 -7.21 5.36 15.54
N LEU A 365 -6.58 4.90 16.62
CA LEU A 365 -5.50 5.60 17.31
C LEU A 365 -4.24 4.74 17.34
N ILE A 366 -3.07 5.37 17.25
CA ILE A 366 -1.82 4.70 17.56
C ILE A 366 -1.79 4.44 19.06
N ARG A 367 -1.37 3.26 19.48
CA ARG A 367 -1.30 2.92 20.91
C ARG A 367 -0.52 3.98 21.69
N PRO A 368 -1.03 4.44 22.85
CA PRO A 368 -0.37 5.46 23.66
C PRO A 368 1.08 5.11 24.00
N GLU A 369 1.35 3.85 24.32
CA GLU A 369 2.69 3.36 24.66
C GLU A 369 3.68 3.50 23.50
N ILE A 370 3.20 3.30 22.26
CA ILE A 370 4.03 3.51 21.08
C ILE A 370 4.25 5.00 20.86
N ARG A 371 3.21 5.81 21.03
CA ARG A 371 3.31 7.27 20.85
C ARG A 371 4.23 7.92 21.89
N GLU A 372 4.18 7.48 23.14
CA GLU A 372 5.01 7.99 24.24
C GLU A 372 6.48 7.59 24.12
N ASN A 373 6.75 6.38 23.60
CA ASN A 373 8.11 5.84 23.45
C ASN A 373 8.70 6.05 22.05
N ALA A 374 7.97 6.66 21.14
CA ALA A 374 8.49 6.94 19.81
C ALA A 374 9.59 7.99 19.87
N GLU A 375 10.76 7.67 19.36
CA GLU A 375 11.87 8.63 19.21
C GLU A 375 11.56 9.75 18.20
N MET A 376 10.40 9.70 17.58
CA MET A 376 9.93 10.61 16.55
C MET A 376 8.48 11.01 16.75
N GLU A 377 8.10 12.17 16.21
CA GLU A 377 6.70 12.57 16.15
C GLU A 377 5.94 11.65 15.18
N LEU A 378 4.95 10.93 15.70
CA LEU A 378 4.05 10.10 14.90
C LEU A 378 2.92 10.95 14.29
N PRO A 379 2.29 10.51 13.20
CA PRO A 379 1.15 11.22 12.62
C PRO A 379 0.08 11.54 13.65
N ALA A 380 -0.54 12.71 13.55
CA ALA A 380 -1.65 13.09 14.41
C ALA A 380 -2.83 12.14 14.19
N ASP A 381 -3.60 11.94 15.25
CA ASP A 381 -4.82 11.16 15.18
C ASP A 381 -5.87 11.88 14.31
N HIS A 382 -6.70 11.11 13.64
CA HIS A 382 -7.82 11.61 12.87
C HIS A 382 -9.08 11.68 13.74
N ALA A 383 -10.01 12.55 13.37
CA ALA A 383 -11.36 12.52 13.92
C ALA A 383 -12.05 11.19 13.58
N PRO A 384 -12.98 10.71 14.42
CA PRO A 384 -13.75 9.50 14.11
C PRO A 384 -14.46 9.58 12.77
N PHE A 385 -14.50 8.47 12.04
CA PHE A 385 -15.08 8.37 10.70
C PHE A 385 -16.47 7.77 10.78
N PRO A 386 -17.51 8.40 10.19
CA PRO A 386 -18.79 7.75 9.97
C PRO A 386 -18.62 6.48 9.12
N MET A 387 -19.31 5.40 9.53
CA MET A 387 -19.27 4.12 8.83
C MET A 387 -20.66 3.53 8.68
N GLY A 388 -20.87 2.73 7.65
CA GLY A 388 -22.07 1.99 7.40
C GLY A 388 -21.79 0.48 7.23
N LEU A 389 -22.70 -0.34 7.72
CA LEU A 389 -22.61 -1.80 7.54
C LEU A 389 -22.99 -2.19 6.12
N LEU A 390 -22.33 -3.20 5.60
CA LEU A 390 -22.62 -3.84 4.32
C LEU A 390 -23.09 -5.29 4.55
N PRO A 391 -23.64 -5.96 3.54
CA PRO A 391 -23.91 -7.39 3.63
C PRO A 391 -22.67 -8.22 3.99
N ARG A 392 -22.85 -9.41 4.56
CA ARG A 392 -21.79 -10.39 4.86
C ARG A 392 -20.74 -9.93 5.86
N ASP A 393 -21.18 -9.18 6.90
CA ASP A 393 -20.29 -8.63 7.94
C ASP A 393 -19.19 -7.70 7.39
N GLU A 394 -19.46 -7.01 6.30
CA GLU A 394 -18.57 -5.99 5.77
C GLU A 394 -19.03 -4.60 6.22
N TYR A 395 -18.13 -3.61 6.10
CA TYR A 395 -18.46 -2.21 6.34
C TYR A 395 -17.72 -1.28 5.38
N LEU A 396 -18.20 -0.04 5.32
CA LEU A 396 -17.65 1.04 4.50
C LEU A 396 -17.53 2.31 5.32
N ILE A 397 -16.40 3.01 5.25
CA ILE A 397 -16.27 4.38 5.75
C ILE A 397 -16.97 5.31 4.76
N THR A 398 -17.96 6.07 5.26
CA THR A 398 -18.87 6.84 4.40
C THR A 398 -18.46 8.30 4.23
N GLU A 399 -17.69 8.86 5.17
CA GLU A 399 -17.28 10.25 5.16
C GLU A 399 -15.83 10.42 5.66
N GLY A 400 -15.24 11.58 5.37
CA GLY A 400 -13.89 11.95 5.76
C GLY A 400 -12.81 11.45 4.79
N ALA A 401 -11.57 11.55 5.22
CA ALA A 401 -10.41 11.25 4.38
C ALA A 401 -10.29 9.77 3.95
N PHE A 402 -10.90 8.87 4.70
CA PHE A 402 -10.94 7.44 4.40
C PHE A 402 -12.25 6.99 3.74
N THR A 403 -13.03 7.93 3.20
CA THR A 403 -14.25 7.60 2.44
C THR A 403 -13.96 6.55 1.37
N GLY A 404 -14.80 5.50 1.33
CA GLY A 404 -14.64 4.39 0.39
C GLY A 404 -13.76 3.26 0.93
N GLN A 405 -13.07 3.44 2.07
CA GLN A 405 -12.34 2.35 2.71
C GLN A 405 -13.32 1.31 3.26
N ARG A 406 -13.01 0.04 3.01
CA ARG A 406 -13.82 -1.10 3.41
C ARG A 406 -13.05 -2.00 4.36
N GLY A 407 -13.80 -2.74 5.16
CA GLY A 407 -13.28 -3.81 5.99
C GLY A 407 -14.38 -4.83 6.27
N PHE A 408 -14.09 -5.79 7.13
CA PHE A 408 -15.05 -6.82 7.51
C PHE A 408 -14.87 -7.25 8.97
N PHE A 409 -15.92 -7.81 9.53
CA PHE A 409 -15.89 -8.40 10.87
C PHE A 409 -15.70 -9.91 10.77
N THR A 410 -14.89 -10.45 11.69
CA THR A 410 -14.68 -11.89 11.85
C THR A 410 -15.55 -12.40 13.00
N ARG A 411 -16.25 -13.53 12.77
CA ARG A 411 -17.06 -14.22 13.80
C ARG A 411 -16.41 -15.54 14.22
N ASP A 412 -16.59 -15.89 15.48
CA ASP A 412 -16.31 -17.24 15.97
C ASP A 412 -17.42 -18.23 15.61
N ASP A 413 -17.24 -19.50 15.96
CA ASP A 413 -18.21 -20.58 15.70
C ASP A 413 -19.55 -20.35 16.42
N SER A 414 -19.59 -19.50 17.44
CA SER A 414 -20.85 -19.13 18.13
C SER A 414 -21.57 -17.96 17.46
N GLY A 415 -20.97 -17.35 16.41
CA GLY A 415 -21.48 -16.19 15.70
C GLY A 415 -21.14 -14.84 16.34
N ARG A 416 -20.30 -14.79 17.39
CA ARG A 416 -19.87 -13.52 18.00
C ARG A 416 -18.75 -12.88 17.17
N ILE A 417 -18.78 -11.57 17.05
CA ILE A 417 -17.69 -10.80 16.48
C ILE A 417 -16.45 -10.92 17.39
N ILE A 418 -15.33 -11.37 16.84
CA ILE A 418 -14.03 -11.53 17.52
C ILE A 418 -12.93 -10.68 16.94
N GLY A 419 -13.16 -10.01 15.84
CA GLY A 419 -12.18 -9.15 15.21
C GLY A 419 -12.76 -8.33 14.08
N VAL A 420 -11.99 -7.34 13.64
CA VAL A 420 -12.29 -6.45 12.52
C VAL A 420 -11.05 -6.29 11.66
N ASP A 421 -11.23 -6.20 10.35
CA ASP A 421 -10.18 -5.84 9.39
C ASP A 421 -10.35 -4.40 8.93
N LEU A 422 -9.26 -3.66 8.80
CA LEU A 422 -9.24 -2.35 8.16
C LEU A 422 -8.00 -2.24 7.25
N ALA A 423 -8.22 -2.00 5.98
CA ALA A 423 -7.16 -1.85 4.98
C ALA A 423 -6.18 -3.05 4.96
N GLY A 424 -6.71 -4.27 5.11
CA GLY A 424 -5.94 -5.50 5.14
C GLY A 424 -5.18 -5.75 6.45
N ARG A 425 -5.46 -4.99 7.51
CA ARG A 425 -4.90 -5.18 8.84
C ARG A 425 -5.94 -5.71 9.79
N VAL A 426 -5.56 -6.72 10.57
CA VAL A 426 -6.44 -7.36 11.52
C VAL A 426 -6.33 -6.71 12.89
N PHE A 427 -7.50 -6.51 13.54
CA PHE A 427 -7.64 -6.08 14.91
C PHE A 427 -8.47 -7.12 15.66
N GLY A 428 -7.95 -7.64 16.76
CA GLY A 428 -8.67 -8.55 17.65
C GLY A 428 -9.64 -7.79 18.53
N ARG A 429 -10.82 -8.36 18.83
CA ARG A 429 -11.77 -7.74 19.76
C ARG A 429 -11.27 -7.86 21.19
N VAL A 430 -11.16 -6.74 21.90
CA VAL A 430 -10.71 -6.67 23.30
C VAL A 430 -11.91 -6.72 24.23
N ARG A 431 -12.98 -5.97 23.93
CA ARG A 431 -14.22 -5.88 24.72
C ARG A 431 -15.39 -5.31 23.90
#